data_53701318ae82e99a776bdebeee33e6a8
#
_entry.id   53701318ae82e99a776bdebeee33e6a8
#
_cell.length_a   1.000
_cell.length_b   1.000
_cell.length_c   1.000
_cell.angle_alpha   90.00
_cell.angle_beta   90.00
_cell.angle_gamma   90.00
#
_symmetry.space_group_name_H-M   'P 1'
#
loop_
_entity.id
_entity.type
_entity.pdbx_description
1 polymer ?
#
loop_
_entity_poly.entity_id
_entity_poly.type
_entity_poly.pdbx_seq_one_letter_code
_entity_poly.pdbx_strand_id
1 'polypeptide(L)'
;MNAVLLHICRVMVFLTGLVMGLPAFSQTIRVEVSREVMLPGETFQVHYIIDQPDEIRDFSVKQAKGLKLIDSFKVTSLNTSSFTYVQILSPMESGSLVVPVATAVINGKQVRSPDKQITVQNRGAGKDAVTDQSVLFLGETPEEKLKENFFLTASVSKKECFLGENIMAEYKVYNRLNASSSVTKRPSFPGFSILEMADQYSKAPDVEFVGQEAFFTHLLRKVHLFPLQPGNFKLDEAEVETEVHFKKQKAESHSSSGLREYYEQNRRPPQEDLVYRAVLRSPMPEVIVKP
;
A
#
# COMPACT_ATOMS: atom_id res chain seq x y z
N MET A 1 -47.76 27.86 48.92
CA MET A 1 -47.94 26.61 48.14
C MET A 1 -47.24 26.64 46.77
N ASN A 2 -46.57 27.75 46.42
CA ASN A 2 -45.94 27.87 45.08
C ASN A 2 -44.39 27.74 45.03
N ALA A 3 -43.71 27.78 46.19
CA ALA A 3 -42.24 27.71 46.20
C ALA A 3 -41.69 26.26 46.15
N VAL A 4 -42.43 25.31 46.72
CA VAL A 4 -42.02 23.89 46.75
C VAL A 4 -42.22 23.24 45.37
N LEU A 5 -43.25 23.63 44.64
CA LEU A 5 -43.54 23.12 43.30
C LEU A 5 -42.47 23.57 42.27
N LEU A 6 -41.92 24.78 42.47
CA LEU A 6 -40.88 25.34 41.59
C LEU A 6 -39.49 24.66 41.80
N HIS A 7 -39.24 24.21 43.03
CA HIS A 7 -37.98 23.46 43.33
C HIS A 7 -38.03 22.04 42.81
N ILE A 8 -39.18 21.38 42.86
CA ILE A 8 -39.34 20.01 42.31
C ILE A 8 -39.24 20.03 40.78
N CYS A 9 -39.79 21.03 40.12
CA CYS A 9 -39.61 21.18 38.65
C CYS A 9 -38.16 21.48 38.24
N ARG A 10 -37.41 22.25 39.02
CA ARG A 10 -35.98 22.52 38.74
C ARG A 10 -35.09 21.31 38.95
N VAL A 11 -35.39 20.46 39.94
CA VAL A 11 -34.63 19.23 40.18
C VAL A 11 -34.96 18.17 39.14
N MET A 12 -36.21 18.12 38.63
CA MET A 12 -36.57 17.17 37.58
C MET A 12 -35.97 17.54 36.22
N VAL A 13 -35.79 18.83 35.91
CA VAL A 13 -35.14 19.29 34.66
C VAL A 13 -33.61 19.03 34.70
N PHE A 14 -32.99 19.03 35.90
CA PHE A 14 -31.58 18.68 36.04
C PHE A 14 -31.28 17.14 35.98
N LEU A 15 -32.29 16.31 36.29
CA LEU A 15 -32.14 14.85 36.25
C LEU A 15 -32.30 14.26 34.83
N THR A 16 -32.98 15.00 33.92
CA THR A 16 -33.14 14.56 32.52
C THR A 16 -32.01 14.99 31.60
N GLY A 17 -31.06 15.83 32.07
CA GLY A 17 -29.91 16.30 31.27
C GLY A 17 -28.67 15.44 31.30
N LEU A 18 -28.60 14.39 32.14
CA LEU A 18 -27.40 13.52 32.26
C LEU A 18 -27.60 12.14 31.64
N VAL A 19 -28.22 12.08 30.48
CA VAL A 19 -27.96 10.96 29.56
C VAL A 19 -26.68 11.31 28.83
N MET A 20 -25.56 11.09 29.51
CA MET A 20 -24.27 11.02 28.83
C MET A 20 -24.43 9.98 27.74
N GLY A 21 -24.44 10.45 26.47
CA GLY A 21 -24.33 9.58 25.31
C GLY A 21 -23.04 8.80 25.44
N LEU A 22 -23.14 7.57 25.93
CA LEU A 22 -22.06 6.60 25.81
C LEU A 22 -21.66 6.61 24.32
N PRO A 23 -20.39 6.78 23.98
CA PRO A 23 -19.97 6.64 22.59
C PRO A 23 -20.42 5.25 22.15
N ALA A 24 -21.46 5.19 21.35
CA ALA A 24 -21.85 3.95 20.70
C ALA A 24 -20.68 3.63 19.77
N PHE A 25 -19.78 2.74 20.17
CA PHE A 25 -18.81 2.14 19.28
C PHE A 25 -19.63 1.46 18.17
N SER A 26 -19.83 2.20 17.09
CA SER A 26 -20.46 1.65 15.91
C SER A 26 -19.49 0.67 15.31
N GLN A 27 -19.75 -0.61 15.52
CA GLN A 27 -18.98 -1.64 14.83
C GLN A 27 -19.20 -1.48 13.35
N THR A 28 -18.10 -1.44 12.59
CA THR A 28 -18.10 -1.23 11.15
C THR A 28 -17.35 -2.36 10.48
N ILE A 29 -17.71 -2.63 9.24
CA ILE A 29 -16.93 -3.51 8.37
C ILE A 29 -15.90 -2.62 7.66
N ARG A 30 -14.62 -2.79 8.00
CA ARG A 30 -13.52 -2.11 7.32
C ARG A 30 -13.14 -2.89 6.07
N VAL A 31 -12.87 -2.18 4.96
CA VAL A 31 -12.47 -2.77 3.69
C VAL A 31 -11.07 -2.31 3.35
N GLU A 32 -10.17 -3.25 3.16
CA GLU A 32 -8.81 -3.00 2.74
C GLU A 32 -8.50 -3.82 1.48
N VAL A 33 -7.70 -3.24 0.59
CA VAL A 33 -7.31 -3.88 -0.67
C VAL A 33 -5.79 -4.03 -0.72
N SER A 34 -5.32 -5.12 -1.31
CA SER A 34 -3.87 -5.35 -1.46
C SER A 34 -3.22 -4.32 -2.38
N ARG A 35 -3.97 -3.83 -3.37
CA ARG A 35 -3.58 -2.75 -4.29
C ARG A 35 -4.80 -1.97 -4.78
N GLU A 36 -4.59 -0.70 -5.08
CA GLU A 36 -5.65 0.19 -5.59
C GLU A 36 -5.58 0.39 -7.11
N VAL A 37 -4.41 0.13 -7.70
CA VAL A 37 -4.17 0.25 -9.14
C VAL A 37 -3.62 -1.07 -9.67
N MET A 38 -4.19 -1.57 -10.78
CA MET A 38 -3.82 -2.85 -11.39
C MET A 38 -4.17 -2.92 -12.86
N LEU A 39 -3.72 -3.98 -13.54
CA LEU A 39 -4.07 -4.29 -14.92
C LEU A 39 -5.18 -5.35 -15.00
N PRO A 40 -5.96 -5.40 -16.09
CA PRO A 40 -6.94 -6.47 -16.29
C PRO A 40 -6.28 -7.85 -16.27
N GLY A 41 -6.90 -8.79 -15.55
CA GLY A 41 -6.43 -10.16 -15.42
C GLY A 41 -5.40 -10.38 -14.29
N GLU A 42 -4.90 -9.33 -13.64
CA GLU A 42 -4.13 -9.47 -12.40
C GLU A 42 -5.05 -9.86 -11.23
N THR A 43 -4.49 -10.46 -10.20
CA THR A 43 -5.25 -10.78 -8.98
C THR A 43 -4.94 -9.79 -7.87
N PHE A 44 -5.93 -9.51 -7.03
CA PHE A 44 -5.78 -8.70 -5.83
C PHE A 44 -6.67 -9.24 -4.71
N GLN A 45 -6.33 -8.90 -3.47
CA GLN A 45 -7.12 -9.31 -2.31
C GLN A 45 -7.95 -8.15 -1.77
N VAL A 46 -9.15 -8.49 -1.32
CA VAL A 46 -10.03 -7.61 -0.55
C VAL A 46 -10.23 -8.23 0.82
N HIS A 47 -9.88 -7.50 1.86
CA HIS A 47 -10.04 -7.91 3.24
C HIS A 47 -11.20 -7.15 3.86
N TYR A 48 -12.21 -7.89 4.34
CA TYR A 48 -13.32 -7.40 5.13
C TYR A 48 -13.04 -7.70 6.59
N ILE A 49 -12.77 -6.65 7.38
CA ILE A 49 -12.31 -6.77 8.75
C ILE A 49 -13.38 -6.21 9.68
N ILE A 50 -13.74 -6.99 10.69
CA ILE A 50 -14.62 -6.60 11.77
C ILE A 50 -13.82 -6.76 13.06
N ASP A 51 -13.56 -5.63 13.73
CA ASP A 51 -12.77 -5.62 14.95
C ASP A 51 -13.66 -5.99 16.15
N GLN A 52 -13.20 -6.95 16.94
CA GLN A 52 -13.80 -7.40 18.22
C GLN A 52 -15.33 -7.56 18.22
N PRO A 53 -15.92 -8.35 17.30
CA PRO A 53 -17.35 -8.61 17.35
C PRO A 53 -17.68 -9.62 18.45
N ASP A 54 -18.69 -9.33 19.26
CA ASP A 54 -19.24 -10.31 20.20
C ASP A 54 -19.99 -11.42 19.44
N GLU A 55 -20.75 -11.01 18.42
CA GLU A 55 -21.50 -11.92 17.57
C GLU A 55 -21.58 -11.40 16.12
N ILE A 56 -21.34 -12.28 15.16
CA ILE A 56 -21.56 -12.03 13.72
C ILE A 56 -22.53 -13.06 13.17
N ARG A 57 -23.61 -12.57 12.52
CA ARG A 57 -24.55 -13.38 11.76
C ARG A 57 -24.70 -12.85 10.33
N ASP A 58 -25.17 -13.70 9.42
CA ASP A 58 -25.57 -13.35 8.05
C ASP A 58 -24.49 -12.55 7.28
N PHE A 59 -23.21 -12.89 7.53
CA PHE A 59 -22.12 -12.28 6.75
C PHE A 59 -22.21 -12.74 5.30
N SER A 60 -22.32 -11.78 4.39
CA SER A 60 -22.36 -12.04 2.95
C SER A 60 -21.65 -10.93 2.18
N VAL A 61 -21.07 -11.29 1.03
CA VAL A 61 -20.44 -10.36 0.11
C VAL A 61 -21.13 -10.47 -1.24
N LYS A 62 -21.68 -9.35 -1.73
CA LYS A 62 -22.36 -9.30 -3.03
C LYS A 62 -21.32 -9.30 -4.15
N GLN A 63 -21.62 -10.01 -5.24
CA GLN A 63 -20.77 -9.97 -6.43
C GLN A 63 -20.75 -8.57 -7.03
N ALA A 64 -19.57 -8.05 -7.41
CA ALA A 64 -19.42 -6.78 -8.08
C ALA A 64 -19.24 -6.99 -9.60
N LYS A 65 -19.78 -6.04 -10.37
CA LYS A 65 -19.63 -6.03 -11.84
C LYS A 65 -18.17 -5.76 -12.22
N GLY A 66 -17.69 -6.44 -13.25
CA GLY A 66 -16.33 -6.27 -13.77
C GLY A 66 -15.24 -6.98 -12.94
N LEU A 67 -15.60 -7.66 -11.85
CA LEU A 67 -14.69 -8.42 -11.00
C LEU A 67 -15.06 -9.91 -10.97
N LYS A 68 -14.07 -10.76 -11.22
CA LYS A 68 -14.20 -12.23 -11.12
C LYS A 68 -13.67 -12.69 -9.78
N LEU A 69 -14.47 -13.43 -9.03
CA LEU A 69 -14.02 -14.10 -7.82
C LEU A 69 -13.16 -15.33 -8.21
N ILE A 70 -11.94 -15.36 -7.70
CA ILE A 70 -11.00 -16.48 -7.90
C ILE A 70 -11.07 -17.42 -6.71
N ASP A 71 -11.01 -16.86 -5.48
CA ASP A 71 -11.06 -17.64 -4.25
C ASP A 71 -11.54 -16.78 -3.08
N SER A 72 -11.95 -17.42 -1.97
CA SER A 72 -12.29 -16.71 -0.74
C SER A 72 -12.12 -17.62 0.49
N PHE A 73 -11.66 -17.01 1.60
CA PHE A 73 -11.46 -17.74 2.85
C PHE A 73 -11.65 -16.83 4.07
N LYS A 74 -11.86 -17.46 5.22
CA LYS A 74 -11.92 -16.79 6.52
C LYS A 74 -10.60 -16.93 7.23
N VAL A 75 -10.16 -15.85 7.86
CA VAL A 75 -8.99 -15.85 8.74
C VAL A 75 -9.46 -15.59 10.16
N THR A 76 -9.18 -16.54 11.04
CA THR A 76 -9.43 -16.41 12.47
C THR A 76 -8.09 -16.27 13.16
N SER A 77 -7.85 -15.13 13.80
CA SER A 77 -6.65 -14.95 14.62
C SER A 77 -6.85 -15.62 15.97
N LEU A 78 -5.89 -16.43 16.41
CA LEU A 78 -5.92 -17.07 17.73
C LEU A 78 -5.77 -16.07 18.88
N ASN A 79 -5.22 -14.88 18.60
CA ASN A 79 -4.85 -13.89 19.63
C ASN A 79 -5.71 -12.61 19.57
N THR A 80 -6.61 -12.49 18.62
CA THR A 80 -7.50 -11.33 18.50
C THR A 80 -8.92 -11.78 18.23
N SER A 81 -9.90 -11.11 18.85
CA SER A 81 -11.33 -11.35 18.58
C SER A 81 -11.78 -10.78 17.23
N SER A 82 -10.87 -10.57 16.28
CA SER A 82 -11.21 -10.02 14.97
C SER A 82 -11.67 -11.09 13.99
N PHE A 83 -12.70 -10.76 13.21
CA PHE A 83 -13.14 -11.55 12.08
C PHE A 83 -12.61 -10.93 10.79
N THR A 84 -11.90 -11.70 9.99
CA THR A 84 -11.43 -11.27 8.67
C THR A 84 -11.89 -12.25 7.60
N TYR A 85 -12.56 -11.72 6.58
CA TYR A 85 -12.92 -12.47 5.38
C TYR A 85 -12.16 -11.92 4.19
N VAL A 86 -11.48 -12.78 3.47
CA VAL A 86 -10.63 -12.42 2.33
C VAL A 86 -11.25 -12.94 1.05
N GLN A 87 -11.32 -12.08 0.02
CA GLN A 87 -11.61 -12.48 -1.34
C GLN A 87 -10.40 -12.22 -2.23
N ILE A 88 -10.07 -13.17 -3.10
CA ILE A 88 -9.12 -13.00 -4.19
C ILE A 88 -9.93 -12.73 -5.45
N LEU A 89 -9.74 -11.54 -6.02
CA LEU A 89 -10.49 -11.06 -7.17
C LEU A 89 -9.55 -10.76 -8.34
N SER A 90 -10.08 -10.82 -9.55
CA SER A 90 -9.40 -10.40 -10.78
C SER A 90 -10.32 -9.48 -11.59
N PRO A 91 -9.88 -8.25 -11.95
CA PRO A 91 -10.63 -7.36 -12.80
C PRO A 91 -10.66 -7.88 -14.24
N MET A 92 -11.83 -7.82 -14.84
CA MET A 92 -12.05 -8.24 -16.24
C MET A 92 -12.12 -7.05 -17.20
N GLU A 93 -12.32 -5.85 -16.69
CA GLU A 93 -12.51 -4.61 -17.45
C GLU A 93 -11.59 -3.52 -16.91
N SER A 94 -11.16 -2.59 -17.79
CA SER A 94 -10.40 -1.40 -17.38
C SER A 94 -11.34 -0.29 -16.90
N GLY A 95 -10.82 0.62 -16.09
CA GLY A 95 -11.56 1.75 -15.56
C GLY A 95 -11.65 1.73 -14.02
N SER A 96 -12.49 2.58 -13.48
CA SER A 96 -12.75 2.61 -12.03
C SER A 96 -13.81 1.56 -11.70
N LEU A 97 -13.45 0.59 -10.87
CA LEU A 97 -14.35 -0.46 -10.38
C LEU A 97 -14.56 -0.32 -8.88
N VAL A 98 -15.74 -0.73 -8.40
CA VAL A 98 -16.06 -0.76 -6.98
C VAL A 98 -15.92 -2.20 -6.48
N VAL A 99 -15.17 -2.40 -5.40
CA VAL A 99 -15.04 -3.73 -4.80
C VAL A 99 -16.39 -4.23 -4.26
N PRO A 100 -16.59 -5.55 -4.16
CA PRO A 100 -17.82 -6.12 -3.64
C PRO A 100 -18.16 -5.57 -2.25
N VAL A 101 -19.43 -5.30 -2.01
CA VAL A 101 -19.91 -4.80 -0.71
C VAL A 101 -20.27 -5.95 0.20
N ALA A 102 -19.70 -5.93 1.41
CA ALA A 102 -20.05 -6.87 2.47
C ALA A 102 -21.21 -6.36 3.33
N THR A 103 -22.06 -7.26 3.79
CA THR A 103 -23.11 -7.01 4.76
C THR A 103 -23.07 -8.07 5.85
N ALA A 104 -23.36 -7.68 7.09
CA ALA A 104 -23.45 -8.58 8.23
C ALA A 104 -24.44 -8.06 9.26
N VAL A 105 -24.91 -8.92 10.14
CA VAL A 105 -25.57 -8.56 11.40
C VAL A 105 -24.52 -8.68 12.49
N ILE A 106 -24.10 -7.56 13.06
CA ILE A 106 -23.08 -7.48 14.11
C ILE A 106 -23.78 -7.00 15.39
N ASN A 107 -23.74 -7.81 16.43
CA ASN A 107 -24.40 -7.50 17.72
C ASN A 107 -25.87 -7.08 17.53
N GLY A 108 -26.59 -7.78 16.67
CA GLY A 108 -28.02 -7.54 16.37
C GLY A 108 -28.31 -6.33 15.45
N LYS A 109 -27.29 -5.60 14.97
CA LYS A 109 -27.45 -4.49 14.01
C LYS A 109 -26.97 -4.89 12.62
N GLN A 110 -27.74 -4.54 11.60
CA GLN A 110 -27.30 -4.73 10.21
C GLN A 110 -26.26 -3.66 9.86
N VAL A 111 -25.10 -4.10 9.40
CA VAL A 111 -23.96 -3.26 9.01
C VAL A 111 -23.59 -3.56 7.56
N ARG A 112 -23.22 -2.52 6.83
CA ARG A 112 -22.73 -2.57 5.45
C ARG A 112 -21.32 -1.99 5.39
N SER A 113 -20.43 -2.61 4.60
CA SER A 113 -19.11 -2.06 4.34
C SER A 113 -19.19 -0.76 3.52
N PRO A 114 -18.21 0.15 3.65
CA PRO A 114 -18.10 1.31 2.78
C PRO A 114 -17.81 0.86 1.34
N ASP A 115 -18.15 1.70 0.39
CA ASP A 115 -17.77 1.52 -1.00
C ASP A 115 -16.28 1.85 -1.15
N LYS A 116 -15.48 0.93 -1.69
CA LYS A 116 -14.06 1.10 -1.98
C LYS A 116 -13.86 1.02 -3.49
N GLN A 117 -13.19 2.01 -4.06
CA GLN A 117 -12.86 2.03 -5.48
C GLN A 117 -11.43 1.55 -5.73
N ILE A 118 -11.25 0.91 -6.87
CA ILE A 118 -9.97 0.52 -7.44
C ILE A 118 -9.88 1.03 -8.87
N THR A 119 -8.67 1.25 -9.35
CA THR A 119 -8.41 1.68 -10.72
C THR A 119 -7.77 0.56 -11.50
N VAL A 120 -8.41 0.15 -12.61
CA VAL A 120 -7.87 -0.84 -13.53
C VAL A 120 -7.40 -0.12 -14.80
N GLN A 121 -6.08 -0.05 -14.98
CA GLN A 121 -5.45 0.66 -16.09
C GLN A 121 -5.49 -0.17 -17.38
N ASN A 122 -5.55 0.50 -18.52
CA ASN A 122 -5.35 -0.17 -19.82
C ASN A 122 -3.88 -0.60 -19.95
N ARG A 123 -3.65 -1.79 -20.50
CA ARG A 123 -2.30 -2.39 -20.70
C ARG A 123 -1.30 -1.51 -21.46
N GLY A 124 -1.72 -0.43 -22.10
CA GLY A 124 -0.87 0.44 -22.91
C GLY A 124 -0.48 1.79 -22.26
N ALA A 125 -1.22 2.27 -21.25
CA ALA A 125 -1.06 3.66 -20.79
C ALA A 125 -0.04 3.86 -19.65
N GLY A 126 0.33 2.80 -18.90
CA GLY A 126 1.15 2.94 -17.71
C GLY A 126 2.66 2.80 -17.94
N LYS A 127 3.08 1.86 -18.80
CA LYS A 127 4.52 1.57 -18.98
C LYS A 127 5.23 2.61 -19.82
N ASP A 128 4.54 3.24 -20.76
CA ASP A 128 5.11 4.31 -21.61
C ASP A 128 5.28 5.63 -20.87
N ALA A 129 4.70 5.78 -19.66
CA ALA A 129 4.86 6.98 -18.84
C ALA A 129 6.21 7.02 -18.10
N VAL A 130 6.84 5.85 -17.88
CA VAL A 130 8.12 5.78 -17.16
C VAL A 130 9.26 5.97 -18.14
N THR A 131 9.97 7.09 -18.01
CA THR A 131 11.15 7.38 -18.82
C THR A 131 12.39 6.75 -18.18
N ASP A 132 13.12 5.92 -18.93
CA ASP A 132 14.40 5.33 -18.48
C ASP A 132 15.43 6.44 -18.21
N GLN A 133 15.91 6.51 -16.98
CA GLN A 133 16.90 7.47 -16.51
C GLN A 133 18.31 6.89 -16.40
N SER A 134 18.59 5.78 -17.05
CA SER A 134 19.89 5.08 -16.99
C SER A 134 21.01 5.74 -17.80
N VAL A 135 20.78 6.93 -18.36
CA VAL A 135 21.83 7.70 -19.06
C VAL A 135 22.52 8.62 -18.05
N LEU A 136 23.84 8.49 -17.94
CA LEU A 136 24.69 9.43 -17.17
C LEU A 136 25.18 10.53 -18.08
N PHE A 137 24.81 11.76 -17.74
CA PHE A 137 25.32 12.96 -18.39
C PHE A 137 26.68 13.38 -17.78
N LEU A 138 27.37 14.29 -18.46
CA LEU A 138 28.66 14.79 -18.00
C LEU A 138 28.51 15.49 -16.64
N GLY A 139 29.24 15.01 -15.64
CA GLY A 139 29.20 15.53 -14.27
C GLY A 139 28.24 14.81 -13.32
N GLU A 140 27.36 13.94 -13.82
CA GLU A 140 26.52 13.09 -12.96
C GLU A 140 27.29 11.88 -12.43
N THR A 141 27.03 11.53 -11.18
CA THR A 141 27.57 10.30 -10.57
C THR A 141 26.53 9.18 -10.56
N PRO A 142 26.94 7.90 -10.68
CA PRO A 142 26.02 6.76 -10.56
C PRO A 142 25.26 6.76 -9.25
N GLU A 143 25.89 7.18 -8.16
CA GLU A 143 25.30 7.18 -6.83
C GLU A 143 24.17 8.19 -6.71
N GLU A 144 24.38 9.44 -7.18
CA GLU A 144 23.33 10.49 -7.18
C GLU A 144 22.18 10.07 -8.07
N LYS A 145 22.47 9.59 -9.28
CA LYS A 145 21.46 9.12 -10.22
C LYS A 145 20.65 7.98 -9.65
N LEU A 146 21.29 7.03 -8.93
CA LEU A 146 20.60 5.95 -8.24
C LEU A 146 19.64 6.48 -7.18
N LYS A 147 20.09 7.35 -6.28
CA LYS A 147 19.28 7.88 -5.18
C LYS A 147 18.00 8.58 -5.65
N GLU A 148 18.06 9.28 -6.76
CA GLU A 148 16.92 9.99 -7.32
C GLU A 148 15.93 9.08 -8.05
N ASN A 149 16.41 7.97 -8.61
CA ASN A 149 15.65 7.16 -9.57
C ASN A 149 15.36 5.74 -9.10
N PHE A 150 15.90 5.33 -7.95
CA PHE A 150 15.66 4.02 -7.34
C PHE A 150 15.67 4.15 -5.82
N PHE A 151 14.55 3.94 -5.17
CA PHE A 151 14.42 4.05 -3.72
C PHE A 151 13.35 3.12 -3.15
N LEU A 152 13.46 2.86 -1.85
CA LEU A 152 12.50 2.07 -1.09
C LEU A 152 11.65 2.99 -0.22
N THR A 153 10.38 2.63 -0.09
CA THR A 153 9.47 3.24 0.89
C THR A 153 8.97 2.20 1.87
N ALA A 154 8.71 2.65 3.09
CA ALA A 154 7.98 1.89 4.10
C ALA A 154 6.96 2.81 4.75
N SER A 155 5.73 2.38 4.83
CA SER A 155 4.63 3.16 5.40
C SER A 155 3.75 2.30 6.29
N VAL A 156 3.06 2.96 7.22
CA VAL A 156 2.03 2.36 8.08
C VAL A 156 0.74 3.14 7.95
N SER A 157 -0.39 2.45 8.01
CA SER A 157 -1.71 3.09 7.90
C SER A 157 -2.02 4.04 9.05
N LYS A 158 -1.42 3.80 10.23
CA LYS A 158 -1.54 4.62 11.43
C LYS A 158 -0.23 4.61 12.20
N LYS A 159 0.18 5.75 12.72
CA LYS A 159 1.36 5.87 13.62
C LYS A 159 1.02 5.58 15.08
N GLU A 160 -0.26 5.63 15.45
CA GLU A 160 -0.78 5.32 16.77
C GLU A 160 -1.95 4.35 16.65
N CYS A 161 -2.01 3.35 17.51
CA CYS A 161 -3.09 2.37 17.58
C CYS A 161 -3.28 1.86 19.01
N PHE A 162 -4.37 1.16 19.25
CA PHE A 162 -4.62 0.45 20.51
C PHE A 162 -4.17 -1.00 20.42
N LEU A 163 -3.99 -1.63 21.59
CA LEU A 163 -3.67 -3.06 21.69
C LEU A 163 -4.70 -3.89 20.93
N GLY A 164 -4.22 -4.80 20.06
CA GLY A 164 -5.06 -5.64 19.20
C GLY A 164 -5.70 -4.92 18.00
N GLU A 165 -5.56 -3.60 17.87
CA GLU A 165 -6.03 -2.86 16.70
C GLU A 165 -5.18 -3.17 15.48
N ASN A 166 -5.83 -3.42 14.34
CA ASN A 166 -5.15 -3.68 13.08
C ASN A 166 -4.51 -2.41 12.50
N ILE A 167 -3.24 -2.50 12.18
CA ILE A 167 -2.54 -1.55 11.33
C ILE A 167 -1.97 -2.26 10.09
N MET A 168 -1.86 -1.56 8.99
CA MET A 168 -1.28 -2.09 7.77
C MET A 168 0.11 -1.50 7.57
N ALA A 169 1.10 -2.36 7.31
CA ALA A 169 2.43 -1.96 6.89
C ALA A 169 2.65 -2.33 5.42
N GLU A 170 3.25 -1.40 4.66
CA GLU A 170 3.49 -1.56 3.24
C GLU A 170 4.91 -1.12 2.89
N TYR A 171 5.64 -1.98 2.16
CA TYR A 171 6.99 -1.75 1.68
C TYR A 171 7.01 -1.84 0.16
N LYS A 172 7.55 -0.81 -0.51
CA LYS A 172 7.63 -0.73 -1.97
C LYS A 172 9.02 -0.32 -2.45
N VAL A 173 9.36 -0.78 -3.65
CA VAL A 173 10.48 -0.27 -4.46
C VAL A 173 9.92 0.61 -5.56
N TYR A 174 10.56 1.75 -5.77
CA TYR A 174 10.33 2.66 -6.89
C TYR A 174 11.56 2.66 -7.78
N ASN A 175 11.38 2.46 -9.07
CA ASN A 175 12.47 2.35 -10.02
C ASN A 175 12.11 2.95 -11.38
N ARG A 176 13.05 3.70 -11.98
CA ARG A 176 13.01 4.12 -13.38
C ARG A 176 14.37 4.01 -14.06
N LEU A 177 15.20 3.09 -13.55
CA LEU A 177 16.50 2.74 -14.12
C LEU A 177 16.46 1.37 -14.76
N ASN A 178 17.35 1.14 -15.72
CA ASN A 178 17.61 -0.20 -16.23
C ASN A 178 18.39 -1.00 -15.17
N ALA A 179 17.67 -1.64 -14.28
CA ALA A 179 18.23 -2.31 -13.12
C ALA A 179 17.66 -3.71 -12.93
N SER A 180 18.50 -4.62 -12.46
CA SER A 180 18.09 -5.87 -11.85
C SER A 180 18.22 -5.76 -10.33
N SER A 181 17.25 -6.30 -9.59
CA SER A 181 17.26 -6.20 -8.13
C SER A 181 16.76 -7.47 -7.47
N SER A 182 17.27 -7.73 -6.26
CA SER A 182 16.86 -8.85 -5.41
C SER A 182 16.67 -8.39 -3.96
N VAL A 183 15.66 -8.95 -3.29
CA VAL A 183 15.42 -8.67 -1.87
C VAL A 183 16.39 -9.50 -1.05
N THR A 184 17.30 -8.85 -0.32
CA THR A 184 18.30 -9.51 0.54
C THR A 184 17.81 -9.62 1.99
N LYS A 185 16.96 -8.69 2.44
CA LYS A 185 16.33 -8.72 3.78
C LYS A 185 14.86 -8.37 3.69
N ARG A 186 14.00 -9.25 4.21
CA ARG A 186 12.58 -8.95 4.42
C ARG A 186 12.37 -8.39 5.83
N PRO A 187 11.54 -7.32 5.98
CA PRO A 187 11.29 -6.74 7.30
C PRO A 187 10.59 -7.74 8.22
N SER A 188 10.97 -7.76 9.48
CA SER A 188 10.33 -8.51 10.56
C SER A 188 9.51 -7.55 11.45
N PHE A 189 8.57 -8.10 12.22
CA PHE A 189 7.66 -7.30 13.04
C PHE A 189 7.55 -7.87 14.45
N PRO A 190 8.62 -7.80 15.25
CA PRO A 190 8.60 -8.29 16.63
C PRO A 190 7.57 -7.49 17.45
N GLY A 191 6.78 -8.19 18.28
CA GLY A 191 5.70 -7.58 19.06
C GLY A 191 4.35 -7.49 18.37
N PHE A 192 4.25 -8.00 17.12
CA PHE A 192 3.01 -8.05 16.36
C PHE A 192 2.66 -9.46 15.91
N SER A 193 1.38 -9.79 15.92
CA SER A 193 0.84 -10.89 15.11
C SER A 193 0.65 -10.39 13.68
N ILE A 194 0.96 -11.23 12.68
CA ILE A 194 1.05 -10.84 11.28
C ILE A 194 0.01 -11.62 10.48
N LEU A 195 -0.73 -10.91 9.62
CA LEU A 195 -1.53 -11.51 8.57
C LEU A 195 -0.99 -11.02 7.22
N GLU A 196 -0.38 -11.93 6.45
CA GLU A 196 0.16 -11.64 5.12
C GLU A 196 -0.95 -11.36 4.12
N MET A 197 -0.76 -10.35 3.30
CA MET A 197 -1.58 -10.14 2.10
C MET A 197 -0.86 -10.84 0.93
N ALA A 198 -1.42 -11.91 0.39
CA ALA A 198 -0.72 -12.87 -0.48
C ALA A 198 -0.33 -12.37 -1.89
N ASP A 199 -0.73 -11.17 -2.29
CA ASP A 199 -0.50 -10.64 -3.66
C ASP A 199 0.91 -10.06 -3.91
N GLN A 200 1.90 -10.48 -3.13
CA GLN A 200 3.26 -9.92 -3.18
C GLN A 200 4.03 -10.20 -4.47
N TYR A 201 3.50 -11.04 -5.35
CA TYR A 201 4.25 -11.58 -6.49
C TYR A 201 3.61 -11.28 -7.84
N SER A 202 2.98 -10.12 -8.02
CA SER A 202 2.66 -9.67 -9.36
C SER A 202 3.96 -9.59 -10.17
N LYS A 203 4.05 -10.37 -11.24
CA LYS A 203 5.23 -10.39 -12.12
C LYS A 203 5.39 -9.11 -12.92
N ALA A 204 4.39 -8.26 -12.95
CA ALA A 204 4.42 -6.98 -13.67
C ALA A 204 4.53 -5.82 -12.66
N PRO A 205 5.43 -4.86 -12.88
CA PRO A 205 5.49 -3.66 -12.07
C PRO A 205 4.22 -2.82 -12.28
N ASP A 206 3.74 -2.19 -11.21
CA ASP A 206 2.75 -1.12 -11.28
C ASP A 206 3.44 0.20 -11.66
N VAL A 207 2.69 1.22 -12.03
CA VAL A 207 3.21 2.57 -12.27
C VAL A 207 2.57 3.53 -11.29
N GLU A 208 3.39 4.21 -10.50
CA GLU A 208 2.95 5.25 -9.57
C GLU A 208 3.68 6.57 -9.85
N PHE A 209 3.00 7.69 -9.57
CA PHE A 209 3.59 9.00 -9.72
C PHE A 209 4.13 9.51 -8.38
N VAL A 210 5.39 9.95 -8.36
CA VAL A 210 6.01 10.68 -7.26
C VAL A 210 6.24 12.11 -7.73
N GLY A 211 5.39 13.02 -7.25
CA GLY A 211 5.30 14.36 -7.84
C GLY A 211 4.76 14.30 -9.27
N GLN A 212 5.56 14.74 -10.23
CA GLN A 212 5.20 14.72 -11.67
C GLN A 212 5.88 13.58 -12.43
N GLU A 213 6.68 12.75 -11.76
CA GLU A 213 7.48 11.71 -12.37
C GLU A 213 6.89 10.33 -12.13
N ALA A 214 6.81 9.53 -13.19
CA ALA A 214 6.31 8.16 -13.16
C ALA A 214 7.45 7.18 -12.82
N PHE A 215 7.16 6.23 -11.92
CA PHE A 215 8.06 5.17 -11.51
C PHE A 215 7.40 3.81 -11.69
N PHE A 216 8.17 2.82 -12.08
CA PHE A 216 7.78 1.43 -11.86
C PHE A 216 7.85 1.12 -10.38
N THR A 217 6.80 0.50 -9.85
CA THR A 217 6.72 0.12 -8.44
C THR A 217 6.58 -1.37 -8.29
N HIS A 218 7.27 -1.91 -7.29
CA HIS A 218 7.14 -3.30 -6.88
C HIS A 218 6.80 -3.36 -5.40
N LEU A 219 5.70 -4.02 -5.08
CA LEU A 219 5.34 -4.31 -3.71
C LEU A 219 6.26 -5.38 -3.15
N LEU A 220 7.06 -5.05 -2.13
CA LEU A 220 7.95 -5.98 -1.44
C LEU A 220 7.21 -6.76 -0.35
N ARG A 221 6.39 -6.05 0.43
CA ARG A 221 5.61 -6.64 1.51
C ARG A 221 4.43 -5.75 1.88
N LYS A 222 3.27 -6.36 2.07
CA LYS A 222 2.07 -5.71 2.61
C LYS A 222 1.43 -6.65 3.60
N VAL A 223 1.28 -6.19 4.84
CA VAL A 223 0.83 -7.03 5.95
C VAL A 223 -0.11 -6.27 6.86
N HIS A 224 -1.04 -7.00 7.46
CA HIS A 224 -1.75 -6.55 8.65
C HIS A 224 -0.95 -6.92 9.89
N LEU A 225 -0.77 -5.95 10.77
CA LEU A 225 -0.08 -6.07 12.03
C LEU A 225 -1.07 -5.86 13.17
N PHE A 226 -1.10 -6.79 14.11
CA PHE A 226 -1.90 -6.72 15.33
C PHE A 226 -0.95 -6.67 16.52
N PRO A 227 -0.83 -5.53 17.22
CA PRO A 227 0.09 -5.41 18.34
C PRO A 227 -0.32 -6.34 19.48
N LEU A 228 0.68 -7.02 20.07
CA LEU A 228 0.50 -8.00 21.15
C LEU A 228 0.72 -7.39 22.53
N GLN A 229 1.33 -6.21 22.61
CA GLN A 229 1.61 -5.48 23.86
C GLN A 229 1.68 -3.97 23.60
N PRO A 230 1.37 -3.13 24.60
CA PRO A 230 1.56 -1.69 24.51
C PRO A 230 3.05 -1.32 24.44
N GLY A 231 3.38 -0.19 23.80
CA GLY A 231 4.75 0.32 23.71
C GLY A 231 5.04 1.08 22.43
N ASN A 232 6.29 1.49 22.28
CA ASN A 232 6.79 2.14 21.09
C ASN A 232 7.57 1.11 20.26
N PHE A 233 7.16 0.90 19.04
CA PHE A 233 7.76 -0.07 18.14
C PHE A 233 8.36 0.63 16.92
N LYS A 234 9.57 0.24 16.57
CA LYS A 234 10.21 0.61 15.33
C LYS A 234 10.17 -0.62 14.43
N LEU A 235 9.46 -0.51 13.30
CA LEU A 235 9.36 -1.62 12.35
C LEU A 235 10.69 -1.80 11.63
N ASP A 236 11.02 -3.05 11.31
CA ASP A 236 12.29 -3.40 10.67
C ASP A 236 12.35 -2.86 9.22
N GLU A 237 13.56 -2.73 8.69
CA GLU A 237 13.81 -2.30 7.32
C GLU A 237 13.78 -3.46 6.33
N ALA A 238 13.43 -3.18 5.09
CA ALA A 238 13.70 -4.04 3.95
C ALA A 238 15.03 -3.66 3.32
N GLU A 239 15.80 -4.64 2.84
CA GLU A 239 17.01 -4.41 2.05
C GLU A 239 16.85 -5.01 0.64
N VAL A 240 17.30 -4.25 -0.34
CA VAL A 240 17.33 -4.64 -1.75
C VAL A 240 18.72 -4.39 -2.31
N GLU A 241 19.33 -5.44 -2.84
CA GLU A 241 20.52 -5.32 -3.66
C GLU A 241 20.11 -5.03 -5.09
N THR A 242 20.74 -4.03 -5.72
CA THR A 242 20.46 -3.66 -7.10
C THR A 242 21.73 -3.55 -7.92
N GLU A 243 21.67 -3.99 -9.18
CA GLU A 243 22.66 -3.81 -10.21
C GLU A 243 22.06 -2.95 -11.32
N VAL A 244 22.61 -1.76 -11.53
CA VAL A 244 22.15 -0.78 -12.52
C VAL A 244 23.13 -0.70 -13.67
N HIS A 245 22.59 -0.77 -14.89
CA HIS A 245 23.34 -0.62 -16.14
C HIS A 245 23.23 0.81 -16.65
N PHE A 246 24.22 1.64 -16.36
CA PHE A 246 24.29 3.01 -16.85
C PHE A 246 24.98 3.10 -18.19
N LYS A 247 24.51 4.00 -19.04
CA LYS A 247 25.11 4.37 -20.32
C LYS A 247 25.76 5.74 -20.16
N LYS A 248 27.09 5.82 -20.26
CA LYS A 248 27.79 7.10 -20.24
C LYS A 248 27.69 7.79 -21.58
N GLN A 249 27.28 9.06 -21.57
CA GLN A 249 27.36 9.90 -22.76
C GLN A 249 28.79 10.42 -22.90
N LYS A 250 29.47 10.05 -23.99
CA LYS A 250 30.78 10.62 -24.32
C LYS A 250 30.64 12.09 -24.76
N ALA A 251 31.49 12.96 -24.25
CA ALA A 251 31.63 14.30 -24.79
C ALA A 251 31.98 14.22 -26.29
N GLU A 252 31.20 14.85 -27.15
CA GLU A 252 31.53 14.99 -28.57
C GLU A 252 32.79 15.80 -28.67
N SER A 253 33.90 15.18 -29.06
CA SER A 253 35.10 15.89 -29.47
C SER A 253 34.84 16.51 -30.84
N HIS A 254 34.54 17.77 -30.90
CA HIS A 254 34.45 18.55 -32.14
C HIS A 254 35.85 18.61 -32.78
N SER A 255 36.18 17.63 -33.60
CA SER A 255 37.32 17.71 -34.51
C SER A 255 36.81 17.91 -35.95
N SER A 256 37.00 19.10 -36.43
CA SER A 256 36.62 19.61 -37.75
C SER A 256 37.31 18.83 -38.90
N SER A 257 36.58 17.90 -39.56
CA SER A 257 36.81 17.56 -40.96
C SER A 257 35.56 16.90 -41.56
N GLY A 258 34.93 17.57 -42.46
CA GLY A 258 33.57 17.34 -42.98
C GLY A 258 33.26 16.00 -43.66
N LEU A 259 34.24 15.11 -43.89
CA LEU A 259 34.01 13.75 -44.41
C LEU A 259 33.88 12.71 -43.30
N ARG A 260 34.45 12.96 -42.14
CA ARG A 260 34.28 12.14 -40.94
C ARG A 260 32.86 12.32 -40.33
N GLU A 261 32.34 13.52 -40.38
CA GLU A 261 31.02 13.90 -39.83
C GLU A 261 29.87 13.09 -40.49
N TYR A 262 29.95 12.83 -41.78
CA TYR A 262 28.94 12.02 -42.50
C TYR A 262 28.98 10.53 -42.13
N TYR A 263 30.15 10.00 -41.80
CA TYR A 263 30.30 8.60 -41.35
C TYR A 263 30.08 8.39 -39.87
N GLU A 264 30.29 9.44 -39.05
CA GLU A 264 30.04 9.37 -37.59
C GLU A 264 28.58 9.61 -37.21
N GLN A 265 27.82 10.37 -38.01
CA GLN A 265 26.36 10.53 -37.82
C GLN A 265 25.57 9.20 -37.95
N ASN A 266 26.12 8.21 -38.65
CA ASN A 266 25.51 6.88 -38.77
C ASN A 266 26.09 5.83 -37.82
N ARG A 267 27.11 6.14 -37.03
CA ARG A 267 27.57 5.31 -35.93
C ARG A 267 27.06 5.90 -34.62
N ARG A 268 26.17 5.15 -33.95
CA ARG A 268 25.89 5.46 -32.54
C ARG A 268 27.24 5.57 -31.81
N PRO A 269 27.52 6.69 -31.10
CA PRO A 269 28.77 6.80 -30.35
C PRO A 269 28.88 5.58 -29.45
N PRO A 270 30.08 4.97 -29.32
CA PRO A 270 30.27 3.84 -28.43
C PRO A 270 29.88 4.30 -27.02
N GLN A 271 28.72 3.84 -26.55
CA GLN A 271 28.28 4.02 -25.18
C GLN A 271 29.11 3.07 -24.32
N GLU A 272 29.79 3.60 -23.33
CA GLU A 272 30.49 2.80 -22.34
C GLU A 272 29.47 2.39 -21.28
N ASP A 273 29.17 1.09 -21.22
CA ASP A 273 28.28 0.57 -20.19
C ASP A 273 29.02 0.54 -18.86
N LEU A 274 28.41 1.16 -17.86
CA LEU A 274 28.90 1.14 -16.47
C LEU A 274 27.90 0.38 -15.62
N VAL A 275 28.38 -0.73 -15.02
CA VAL A 275 27.58 -1.48 -14.06
C VAL A 275 27.84 -0.94 -12.66
N TYR A 276 26.80 -0.51 -11.97
CA TYR A 276 26.87 -0.01 -10.60
C TYR A 276 26.03 -0.87 -9.66
N ARG A 277 26.62 -1.32 -8.57
CA ARG A 277 25.96 -2.16 -7.56
C ARG A 277 25.80 -1.40 -6.26
N ALA A 278 24.61 -1.52 -5.66
CA ALA A 278 24.30 -0.91 -4.38
C ALA A 278 23.31 -1.74 -3.57
N VAL A 279 23.36 -1.57 -2.25
CA VAL A 279 22.34 -2.07 -1.32
C VAL A 279 21.54 -0.90 -0.80
N LEU A 280 20.24 -0.95 -1.02
CA LEU A 280 19.30 0.08 -0.59
C LEU A 280 18.46 -0.45 0.56
N ARG A 281 18.11 0.45 1.48
CA ARG A 281 17.33 0.16 2.68
C ARG A 281 16.08 1.02 2.72
N SER A 282 14.99 0.44 3.20
CA SER A 282 13.77 1.20 3.44
C SER A 282 13.88 2.04 4.72
N PRO A 283 13.07 3.10 4.86
CA PRO A 283 12.81 3.70 6.16
C PRO A 283 12.28 2.67 7.16
N MET A 284 12.45 2.96 8.46
CA MET A 284 11.90 2.18 9.56
C MET A 284 10.75 2.97 10.21
N PRO A 285 9.47 2.69 9.86
CA PRO A 285 8.35 3.39 10.47
C PRO A 285 8.24 3.12 11.97
N GLU A 286 7.78 4.12 12.72
CA GLU A 286 7.51 4.01 14.14
C GLU A 286 6.02 3.92 14.39
N VAL A 287 5.64 3.07 15.35
CA VAL A 287 4.25 2.82 15.76
C VAL A 287 4.16 2.89 17.28
N ILE A 288 3.23 3.69 17.78
CA ILE A 288 2.91 3.81 19.21
C ILE A 288 1.66 3.00 19.49
N VAL A 289 1.78 1.99 20.34
CA VAL A 289 0.66 1.15 20.77
C VAL A 289 0.21 1.57 22.18
N LYS A 290 -1.03 2.02 22.26
CA LYS A 290 -1.70 2.39 23.51
C LYS A 290 -2.38 1.17 24.15
N PRO A 291 -2.48 1.11 25.50
CA PRO A 291 -3.17 0.04 26.18
C PRO A 291 -4.66 -0.02 25.85
#